data_19cddb7ba807eac4f936d203304ffd3c
#
_entry.id   19cddb7ba807eac4f936d203304ffd3c
#
_cell.length_a   1.000
_cell.length_b   1.000
_cell.length_c   1.000
_cell.angle_alpha   90.00
_cell.angle_beta   90.00
_cell.angle_gamma   90.00
#
_symmetry.space_group_name_H-M   'P 1'
#
loop_
_entity.id
_entity.type
_entity.pdbx_description
1 polymer ?
#
loop_
_entity_poly.entity_id
_entity_poly.type
_entity_poly.pdbx_seq_one_letter_code
_entity_poly.pdbx_strand_id
1 'polypeptide(L)'
;MPKRNKHLVTSALIYANGPIHIGHLAGCYIPSDIYVRYLRSIGDDVKFISGTDEHGVPITIKARDEKKKPKDIVDYYYSQIKKNFEEFGISFDIFSRTSNNLHHETSSDFFLKLYKNGVFDEKESTQYYDESENQFLSDRYIKGECPCGLYDSAYGDQCEKCGKSLSPSDLKNPVSTLSNNEPIKKKTKNWYLPMDKLQSKIEDYLKDKSNWKTNVIGQCNSWIKDGLKPRAMTRDLDWGVKVPIKDAEGKVLYVWFDAPIGYITATKELLGCLLYTSPSPRDQRGARMPGSA
;
A
#
# COMPACT_ATOMS: atom_id res chain seq x y z
N MET A 1 -38.61 13.29 8.58
CA MET A 1 -37.87 12.03 8.39
C MET A 1 -36.59 12.13 9.23
N PRO A 2 -36.20 11.10 9.99
CA PRO A 2 -34.93 11.15 10.72
C PRO A 2 -33.79 11.39 9.73
N LYS A 3 -32.81 12.21 10.13
CA LYS A 3 -31.65 12.53 9.31
C LYS A 3 -30.83 11.24 9.11
N ARG A 4 -30.77 10.70 7.89
CA ARG A 4 -29.92 9.55 7.55
C ARG A 4 -28.45 9.98 7.62
N ASN A 5 -27.65 9.25 8.35
CA ASN A 5 -26.20 9.47 8.33
C ASN A 5 -25.62 8.87 7.03
N LYS A 6 -24.51 9.47 6.55
CA LYS A 6 -23.77 8.95 5.40
C LYS A 6 -22.49 8.31 5.89
N HIS A 7 -22.22 7.10 5.46
CA HIS A 7 -21.04 6.34 5.82
C HIS A 7 -20.30 5.86 4.58
N LEU A 8 -18.99 6.03 4.58
CA LEU A 8 -18.08 5.33 3.68
C LEU A 8 -17.32 4.32 4.52
N VAL A 9 -17.55 3.04 4.29
CA VAL A 9 -16.87 1.93 4.95
C VAL A 9 -15.86 1.34 3.99
N THR A 10 -14.61 1.16 4.46
CA THR A 10 -13.54 0.57 3.67
C THR A 10 -13.04 -0.69 4.35
N SER A 11 -12.79 -1.75 3.58
CA SER A 11 -11.98 -2.89 4.01
C SER A 11 -10.62 -2.84 3.36
N ALA A 12 -9.62 -3.48 3.96
CA ALA A 12 -8.26 -3.51 3.42
C ALA A 12 -8.25 -3.99 1.96
N LEU A 13 -7.42 -3.34 1.13
CA LEU A 13 -7.12 -3.84 -0.20
C LEU A 13 -6.31 -5.11 -0.06
N ILE A 14 -6.81 -6.23 -0.61
CA ILE A 14 -6.13 -7.51 -0.52
C ILE A 14 -5.06 -7.64 -1.60
N TYR A 15 -3.91 -8.18 -1.23
CA TYR A 15 -2.80 -8.35 -2.15
C TYR A 15 -3.06 -9.49 -3.14
N ALA A 16 -3.02 -9.18 -4.46
CA ALA A 16 -3.44 -10.11 -5.53
C ALA A 16 -2.32 -11.08 -5.95
N ASN A 17 -1.69 -11.77 -4.98
CA ASN A 17 -0.63 -12.75 -5.22
C ASN A 17 -0.96 -14.16 -4.73
N GLY A 18 -2.17 -14.37 -4.23
CA GLY A 18 -2.62 -15.65 -3.68
C GLY A 18 -4.11 -15.67 -3.41
N PRO A 19 -4.67 -16.87 -3.09
CA PRO A 19 -6.07 -16.99 -2.70
C PRO A 19 -6.30 -16.36 -1.32
N ILE A 20 -7.54 -15.93 -1.06
CA ILE A 20 -7.96 -15.57 0.29
C ILE A 20 -8.08 -16.82 1.17
N HIS A 21 -7.94 -16.64 2.46
CA HIS A 21 -8.11 -17.68 3.46
C HIS A 21 -8.97 -17.20 4.64
N ILE A 22 -9.30 -18.12 5.55
CA ILE A 22 -10.19 -17.83 6.67
C ILE A 22 -9.71 -16.65 7.55
N GLY A 23 -8.39 -16.43 7.66
CA GLY A 23 -7.84 -15.30 8.40
C GLY A 23 -8.20 -13.95 7.79
N HIS A 24 -8.21 -13.83 6.45
CA HIS A 24 -8.68 -12.63 5.76
C HIS A 24 -10.17 -12.40 6.02
N LEU A 25 -10.98 -13.45 5.88
CA LEU A 25 -12.42 -13.36 6.07
C LEU A 25 -12.78 -12.98 7.50
N ALA A 26 -12.29 -13.73 8.48
CA ALA A 26 -12.62 -13.53 9.89
C ALA A 26 -12.00 -12.26 10.49
N GLY A 27 -10.79 -11.89 10.04
CA GLY A 27 -10.07 -10.74 10.57
C GLY A 27 -10.53 -9.39 10.03
N CYS A 28 -11.05 -9.35 8.80
CA CYS A 28 -11.34 -8.09 8.12
C CYS A 28 -12.72 -8.06 7.45
N TYR A 29 -12.96 -8.94 6.48
CA TYR A 29 -14.09 -8.72 5.53
C TYR A 29 -15.46 -9.06 6.12
N ILE A 30 -15.60 -10.16 6.85
CA ILE A 30 -16.86 -10.53 7.53
C ILE A 30 -17.24 -9.51 8.61
N PRO A 31 -16.34 -9.09 9.52
CA PRO A 31 -16.67 -8.04 10.50
C PRO A 31 -17.10 -6.71 9.84
N SER A 32 -16.44 -6.32 8.75
CA SER A 32 -16.81 -5.12 8.00
C SER A 32 -18.20 -5.24 7.37
N ASP A 33 -18.52 -6.39 6.76
CA ASP A 33 -19.82 -6.63 6.13
C ASP A 33 -20.95 -6.68 7.17
N ILE A 34 -20.73 -7.29 8.33
CA ILE A 34 -21.69 -7.29 9.44
C ILE A 34 -21.99 -5.85 9.86
N TYR A 35 -20.97 -5.02 10.03
CA TYR A 35 -21.14 -3.62 10.39
C TYR A 35 -21.93 -2.84 9.33
N VAL A 36 -21.61 -3.04 8.05
CA VAL A 36 -22.30 -2.41 6.93
C VAL A 36 -23.77 -2.82 6.90
N ARG A 37 -24.07 -4.11 7.06
CA ARG A 37 -25.45 -4.62 7.10
C ARG A 37 -26.24 -4.03 8.27
N TYR A 38 -25.60 -3.90 9.42
CA TYR A 38 -26.21 -3.23 10.58
C TYR A 38 -26.57 -1.77 10.26
N LEU A 39 -25.62 -0.98 9.72
CA LEU A 39 -25.89 0.42 9.36
C LEU A 39 -27.02 0.54 8.32
N ARG A 40 -27.03 -0.33 7.31
CA ARG A 40 -28.11 -0.37 6.31
C ARG A 40 -29.46 -0.73 6.95
N SER A 41 -29.48 -1.65 7.92
CA SER A 41 -30.73 -2.09 8.60
C SER A 41 -31.37 -1.00 9.43
N ILE A 42 -30.59 -0.05 9.98
CA ILE A 42 -31.11 1.12 10.69
C ILE A 42 -31.41 2.32 9.78
N GLY A 43 -31.28 2.12 8.45
CA GLY A 43 -31.69 3.08 7.44
C GLY A 43 -30.64 4.13 7.05
N ASP A 44 -29.39 3.98 7.46
CA ASP A 44 -28.31 4.88 7.06
C ASP A 44 -27.89 4.67 5.58
N ASP A 45 -27.34 5.73 4.95
CA ASP A 45 -26.78 5.66 3.59
C ASP A 45 -25.32 5.20 3.67
N VAL A 46 -25.06 3.97 3.29
CA VAL A 46 -23.75 3.32 3.46
C VAL A 46 -23.19 2.92 2.09
N LYS A 47 -21.95 3.32 1.84
CA LYS A 47 -21.13 2.82 0.74
C LYS A 47 -20.02 1.97 1.30
N PHE A 48 -19.91 0.72 0.80
CA PHE A 48 -18.92 -0.25 1.23
C PHE A 48 -17.95 -0.57 0.08
N ILE A 49 -16.70 -0.18 0.23
CA ILE A 49 -15.69 -0.30 -0.82
C ILE A 49 -14.50 -1.14 -0.35
N SER A 50 -13.90 -1.86 -1.29
CA SER A 50 -12.62 -2.54 -1.17
C SER A 50 -12.02 -2.78 -2.56
N GLY A 51 -11.03 -3.63 -2.66
CA GLY A 51 -10.39 -3.99 -3.91
C GLY A 51 -9.16 -4.86 -3.70
N THR A 52 -8.39 -5.01 -4.79
CA THR A 52 -7.09 -5.66 -4.77
C THR A 52 -5.95 -4.66 -4.86
N ASP A 53 -4.90 -4.89 -4.06
CA ASP A 53 -3.58 -4.28 -4.26
C ASP A 53 -2.79 -5.18 -5.22
N GLU A 54 -2.38 -4.62 -6.38
CA GLU A 54 -1.87 -5.39 -7.51
C GLU A 54 -0.47 -4.99 -7.95
N HIS A 55 0.20 -4.11 -7.21
CA HIS A 55 1.53 -3.62 -7.54
C HIS A 55 2.60 -4.14 -6.58
N GLY A 56 3.87 -3.95 -6.94
CA GLY A 56 5.01 -4.27 -6.09
C GLY A 56 5.70 -5.60 -6.39
N VAL A 57 6.84 -5.77 -5.74
CA VAL A 57 7.80 -6.86 -5.98
C VAL A 57 7.23 -8.28 -5.82
N PRO A 58 6.40 -8.61 -4.82
CA PRO A 58 5.88 -9.97 -4.71
C PRO A 58 5.04 -10.44 -5.89
N ILE A 59 4.35 -9.53 -6.60
CA ILE A 59 3.63 -9.87 -7.83
C ILE A 59 4.61 -10.25 -8.95
N THR A 60 5.67 -9.47 -9.11
CA THR A 60 6.68 -9.71 -10.16
C THR A 60 7.48 -10.99 -9.89
N ILE A 61 7.82 -11.28 -8.63
CA ILE A 61 8.45 -12.55 -8.24
C ILE A 61 7.54 -13.71 -8.62
N LYS A 62 6.26 -13.66 -8.19
CA LYS A 62 5.31 -14.74 -8.51
C LYS A 62 5.09 -14.92 -10.00
N ALA A 63 5.02 -13.82 -10.75
CA ALA A 63 4.91 -13.87 -12.22
C ALA A 63 6.11 -14.56 -12.85
N ARG A 64 7.31 -14.29 -12.36
CA ARG A 64 8.55 -14.94 -12.81
C ARG A 64 8.55 -16.44 -12.48
N ASP A 65 8.21 -16.82 -11.26
CA ASP A 65 8.16 -18.21 -10.81
C ASP A 65 7.17 -19.03 -11.65
N GLU A 66 6.02 -18.43 -11.99
CA GLU A 66 5.00 -19.06 -12.84
C GLU A 66 5.23 -18.87 -14.35
N LYS A 67 6.30 -18.19 -14.76
CA LYS A 67 6.61 -17.83 -16.18
C LYS A 67 5.44 -17.13 -16.88
N LYS A 68 4.79 -16.21 -16.16
CA LYS A 68 3.65 -15.40 -16.61
C LYS A 68 3.99 -13.92 -16.55
N LYS A 69 3.15 -13.09 -17.17
CA LYS A 69 3.23 -11.63 -16.96
C LYS A 69 2.59 -11.24 -15.62
N PRO A 70 3.07 -10.17 -14.94
CA PRO A 70 2.43 -9.66 -13.71
C PRO A 70 0.92 -9.43 -13.86
N LYS A 71 0.50 -8.92 -15.02
CA LYS A 71 -0.92 -8.71 -15.32
C LYS A 71 -1.75 -9.99 -15.29
N ASP A 72 -1.22 -11.09 -15.80
CA ASP A 72 -1.95 -12.38 -15.84
C ASP A 72 -2.13 -12.93 -14.41
N ILE A 73 -1.14 -12.71 -13.53
CA ILE A 73 -1.21 -13.09 -12.11
C ILE A 73 -2.32 -12.31 -11.40
N VAL A 74 -2.31 -10.98 -11.52
CA VAL A 74 -3.28 -10.14 -10.81
C VAL A 74 -4.69 -10.31 -11.37
N ASP A 75 -4.87 -10.50 -12.68
CA ASP A 75 -6.17 -10.75 -13.30
C ASP A 75 -6.77 -12.07 -12.79
N TYR A 76 -5.95 -13.12 -12.68
CA TYR A 76 -6.37 -14.40 -12.15
C TYR A 76 -6.82 -14.30 -10.69
N TYR A 77 -5.96 -13.72 -9.82
CA TYR A 77 -6.29 -13.62 -8.39
C TYR A 77 -7.40 -12.61 -8.11
N TYR A 78 -7.47 -11.49 -8.82
CA TYR A 78 -8.61 -10.57 -8.73
C TYR A 78 -9.93 -11.29 -8.99
N SER A 79 -10.02 -12.04 -10.09
CA SER A 79 -11.24 -12.77 -10.47
C SER A 79 -11.61 -13.81 -9.43
N GLN A 80 -10.62 -14.56 -8.92
CA GLN A 80 -10.82 -15.59 -7.91
C GLN A 80 -11.26 -15.00 -6.56
N ILE A 81 -10.60 -13.94 -6.11
CA ILE A 81 -10.89 -13.25 -4.85
C ILE A 81 -12.30 -12.63 -4.91
N LYS A 82 -12.61 -11.95 -6.00
CA LYS A 82 -13.93 -11.35 -6.20
C LYS A 82 -15.04 -12.40 -6.13
N LYS A 83 -14.87 -13.50 -6.86
CA LYS A 83 -15.82 -14.63 -6.84
C LYS A 83 -15.99 -15.20 -5.42
N ASN A 84 -14.89 -15.41 -4.69
CA ASN A 84 -14.95 -15.90 -3.32
C ASN A 84 -15.76 -14.96 -2.40
N PHE A 85 -15.56 -13.64 -2.52
CA PHE A 85 -16.35 -12.68 -1.73
C PHE A 85 -17.84 -12.70 -2.11
N GLU A 86 -18.17 -12.86 -3.38
CA GLU A 86 -19.55 -13.01 -3.86
C GLU A 86 -20.18 -14.29 -3.27
N GLU A 87 -19.45 -15.42 -3.28
CA GLU A 87 -19.92 -16.70 -2.71
C GLU A 87 -20.11 -16.63 -1.18
N PHE A 88 -19.27 -15.86 -0.48
CA PHE A 88 -19.45 -15.55 0.95
C PHE A 88 -20.52 -14.50 1.23
N GLY A 89 -21.11 -13.92 0.19
CA GLY A 89 -22.16 -12.91 0.30
C GLY A 89 -21.68 -11.57 0.88
N ILE A 90 -20.38 -11.24 0.76
CA ILE A 90 -19.88 -9.93 1.17
C ILE A 90 -20.46 -8.83 0.28
N SER A 91 -21.12 -7.84 0.89
CA SER A 91 -21.99 -6.89 0.21
C SER A 91 -21.29 -5.60 -0.24
N PHE A 92 -20.13 -5.69 -0.89
CA PHE A 92 -19.45 -4.52 -1.44
C PHE A 92 -20.34 -3.78 -2.45
N ASP A 93 -20.37 -2.43 -2.38
CA ASP A 93 -20.92 -1.61 -3.45
C ASP A 93 -19.95 -1.54 -4.64
N ILE A 94 -18.64 -1.62 -4.36
CA ILE A 94 -17.61 -1.80 -5.37
C ILE A 94 -16.42 -2.59 -4.81
N PHE A 95 -15.90 -3.50 -5.63
CA PHE A 95 -14.64 -4.19 -5.42
C PHE A 95 -13.71 -3.83 -6.57
N SER A 96 -12.84 -2.82 -6.35
CA SER A 96 -11.97 -2.20 -7.34
C SER A 96 -10.61 -2.91 -7.42
N ARG A 97 -9.66 -2.32 -8.17
CA ARG A 97 -8.31 -2.85 -8.32
C ARG A 97 -7.31 -1.73 -8.64
N THR A 98 -6.08 -1.84 -8.12
CA THR A 98 -5.06 -0.80 -8.34
C THR A 98 -4.41 -0.84 -9.72
N SER A 99 -4.56 -1.91 -10.50
CA SER A 99 -4.04 -1.97 -11.87
C SER A 99 -5.00 -1.40 -12.94
N ASN A 100 -6.14 -0.79 -12.56
CA ASN A 100 -7.04 -0.16 -13.50
C ASN A 100 -6.53 1.25 -13.94
N ASN A 101 -6.98 1.71 -15.10
CA ASN A 101 -6.54 3.00 -15.66
C ASN A 101 -6.89 4.17 -14.76
N LEU A 102 -8.10 4.19 -14.17
CA LEU A 102 -8.53 5.25 -13.27
C LEU A 102 -7.62 5.37 -12.03
N HIS A 103 -7.13 4.23 -11.53
CA HIS A 103 -6.18 4.24 -10.43
C HIS A 103 -4.83 4.82 -10.86
N HIS A 104 -4.32 4.40 -12.02
CA HIS A 104 -3.06 4.94 -12.57
C HIS A 104 -3.14 6.45 -12.76
N GLU A 105 -4.23 6.97 -13.33
CA GLU A 105 -4.47 8.40 -13.48
C GLU A 105 -4.54 9.10 -12.11
N THR A 106 -5.33 8.56 -11.18
CA THR A 106 -5.51 9.16 -9.86
C THR A 106 -4.20 9.21 -9.06
N SER A 107 -3.43 8.12 -9.07
CA SER A 107 -2.14 8.05 -8.37
C SER A 107 -1.09 8.97 -9.00
N SER A 108 -1.08 9.06 -10.33
CA SER A 108 -0.23 10.00 -11.08
C SER A 108 -0.57 11.44 -10.73
N ASP A 109 -1.85 11.80 -10.67
CA ASP A 109 -2.30 13.15 -10.30
C ASP A 109 -1.90 13.52 -8.87
N PHE A 110 -2.03 12.57 -7.92
CA PHE A 110 -1.56 12.78 -6.56
C PHE A 110 -0.05 13.03 -6.50
N PHE A 111 0.73 12.21 -7.19
CA PHE A 111 2.17 12.39 -7.25
C PHE A 111 2.55 13.74 -7.86
N LEU A 112 1.97 14.10 -9.02
CA LEU A 112 2.23 15.37 -9.70
C LEU A 112 1.86 16.58 -8.83
N LYS A 113 0.76 16.52 -8.08
CA LYS A 113 0.36 17.59 -7.17
C LYS A 113 1.38 17.79 -6.05
N LEU A 114 1.87 16.71 -5.45
CA LEU A 114 2.92 16.78 -4.42
C LEU A 114 4.25 17.26 -5.00
N TYR A 115 4.62 16.76 -6.18
CA TYR A 115 5.83 17.15 -6.88
C TYR A 115 5.83 18.65 -7.22
N LYS A 116 4.76 19.16 -7.84
CA LYS A 116 4.60 20.59 -8.16
C LYS A 116 4.62 21.50 -6.93
N ASN A 117 4.19 21.00 -5.79
CA ASN A 117 4.20 21.71 -4.52
C ASN A 117 5.56 21.60 -3.78
N GLY A 118 6.59 21.00 -4.41
CA GLY A 118 7.92 20.87 -3.83
C GLY A 118 7.97 20.02 -2.55
N VAL A 119 7.06 19.02 -2.41
CA VAL A 119 6.97 18.18 -1.21
C VAL A 119 8.09 17.15 -1.18
N PHE A 120 8.54 16.66 -2.33
CA PHE A 120 9.56 15.62 -2.41
C PHE A 120 10.98 16.19 -2.40
N ASP A 121 11.86 15.54 -1.64
CA ASP A 121 13.30 15.72 -1.77
C ASP A 121 13.83 14.77 -2.86
N GLU A 122 14.49 15.31 -3.89
CA GLU A 122 15.19 14.50 -4.88
C GLU A 122 16.55 14.09 -4.34
N LYS A 123 16.84 12.78 -4.34
CA LYS A 123 18.12 12.26 -3.87
C LYS A 123 18.66 11.19 -4.79
N GLU A 124 19.93 11.34 -5.14
CA GLU A 124 20.72 10.25 -5.69
C GLU A 124 21.18 9.34 -4.55
N SER A 125 20.97 8.05 -4.69
CA SER A 125 21.38 7.05 -3.71
C SER A 125 22.05 5.88 -4.42
N THR A 126 22.96 5.22 -3.71
CA THR A 126 23.58 3.99 -4.18
C THR A 126 22.72 2.81 -3.73
N GLN A 127 22.23 2.02 -4.69
CA GLN A 127 21.37 0.87 -4.45
C GLN A 127 22.02 -0.40 -4.99
N TYR A 128 21.60 -1.55 -4.48
CA TYR A 128 22.02 -2.84 -5.01
C TYR A 128 21.41 -3.11 -6.38
N TYR A 129 22.19 -3.70 -7.25
CA TYR A 129 21.84 -3.96 -8.65
C TYR A 129 22.36 -5.34 -9.03
N ASP A 130 21.51 -6.11 -9.67
CA ASP A 130 21.86 -7.42 -10.25
C ASP A 130 22.24 -7.23 -11.72
N GLU A 131 23.52 -7.44 -12.04
CA GLU A 131 24.01 -7.29 -13.42
C GLU A 131 23.46 -8.35 -14.36
N SER A 132 23.29 -9.58 -13.86
CA SER A 132 22.79 -10.70 -14.68
C SER A 132 21.33 -10.53 -15.08
N GLU A 133 20.54 -9.86 -14.23
CA GLU A 133 19.13 -9.61 -14.46
C GLU A 133 18.86 -8.18 -14.95
N ASN A 134 19.90 -7.33 -15.00
CA ASN A 134 19.82 -5.92 -15.39
C ASN A 134 18.78 -5.15 -14.57
N GLN A 135 18.74 -5.39 -13.24
CA GLN A 135 17.68 -4.86 -12.37
C GLN A 135 18.20 -4.35 -11.03
N PHE A 136 17.64 -3.23 -10.56
CA PHE A 136 17.82 -2.78 -9.17
C PHE A 136 17.09 -3.70 -8.20
N LEU A 137 17.74 -4.00 -7.09
CA LEU A 137 17.24 -4.90 -6.05
C LEU A 137 16.63 -4.11 -4.91
N SER A 138 15.35 -3.78 -5.04
CA SER A 138 14.56 -3.15 -3.98
C SER A 138 13.75 -4.16 -3.20
N ASP A 139 13.49 -3.86 -1.95
CA ASP A 139 12.55 -4.58 -1.11
C ASP A 139 12.84 -6.11 -1.07
N ARG A 140 11.96 -6.94 -1.65
CA ARG A 140 12.08 -8.41 -1.63
C ARG A 140 12.91 -9.01 -2.76
N TYR A 141 13.48 -8.21 -3.62
CA TYR A 141 14.47 -8.68 -4.60
C TYR A 141 15.85 -8.92 -3.99
N ILE A 142 16.07 -8.56 -2.73
CA ILE A 142 17.31 -8.76 -2.01
C ILE A 142 17.04 -9.38 -0.65
N LYS A 143 17.88 -10.31 -0.25
CA LYS A 143 17.87 -10.94 1.07
C LYS A 143 19.28 -10.98 1.64
N GLY A 144 19.39 -11.07 2.96
CA GLY A 144 20.66 -11.16 3.66
C GLY A 144 20.49 -11.25 5.17
N GLU A 145 21.58 -11.22 5.91
CA GLU A 145 21.55 -11.28 7.36
C GLU A 145 20.99 -9.99 7.95
N CYS A 146 20.01 -10.12 8.86
CA CYS A 146 19.48 -8.99 9.60
C CYS A 146 20.51 -8.49 10.63
N PRO A 147 20.66 -7.16 10.84
CA PRO A 147 21.50 -6.61 11.91
C PRO A 147 21.15 -7.10 13.33
N CYS A 148 19.94 -7.66 13.53
CA CYS A 148 19.56 -8.24 14.83
C CYS A 148 20.33 -9.54 15.17
N GLY A 149 20.99 -10.17 14.19
CA GLY A 149 21.72 -11.43 14.37
C GLY A 149 20.85 -12.68 14.55
N LEU A 150 19.51 -12.55 14.47
CA LEU A 150 18.57 -13.65 14.71
C LEU A 150 18.07 -14.30 13.42
N TYR A 151 18.36 -13.71 12.25
CA TYR A 151 17.85 -14.16 10.98
C TYR A 151 18.82 -13.83 9.84
N ASP A 152 19.23 -14.86 9.12
CA ASP A 152 20.24 -14.83 8.06
C ASP A 152 19.66 -14.63 6.65
N SER A 153 18.33 -14.60 6.53
CA SER A 153 17.61 -14.55 5.26
C SER A 153 16.49 -13.49 5.25
N ALA A 154 16.73 -12.36 5.95
CA ALA A 154 15.80 -11.24 6.00
C ALA A 154 15.72 -10.53 4.65
N TYR A 155 14.51 -10.12 4.26
CA TYR A 155 14.31 -9.29 3.07
C TYR A 155 14.70 -7.82 3.30
N GLY A 156 14.94 -7.09 2.22
CA GLY A 156 15.38 -5.70 2.27
C GLY A 156 14.33 -4.69 2.74
N ASP A 157 13.10 -5.10 3.03
CA ASP A 157 12.01 -4.26 3.55
C ASP A 157 11.74 -4.48 5.03
N GLN A 158 11.85 -5.72 5.51
CA GLN A 158 11.52 -6.07 6.89
C GLN A 158 12.19 -7.37 7.32
N CYS A 159 12.59 -7.46 8.59
CA CYS A 159 13.00 -8.72 9.20
C CYS A 159 11.78 -9.46 9.77
N GLU A 160 11.53 -10.67 9.28
CA GLU A 160 10.40 -11.50 9.69
C GLU A 160 10.55 -12.07 11.13
N LYS A 161 11.76 -12.05 11.69
CA LYS A 161 12.01 -12.53 13.05
C LYS A 161 11.89 -11.44 14.11
N CYS A 162 12.48 -10.27 13.89
CA CYS A 162 12.44 -9.18 14.88
C CYS A 162 11.42 -8.09 14.55
N GLY A 163 10.74 -8.15 13.38
CA GLY A 163 9.74 -7.18 12.96
C GLY A 163 10.29 -5.80 12.56
N LYS A 164 11.62 -5.60 12.59
CA LYS A 164 12.25 -4.33 12.28
C LYS A 164 12.11 -4.01 10.78
N SER A 165 11.70 -2.79 10.46
CA SER A 165 11.78 -2.27 9.09
C SER A 165 13.24 -2.12 8.69
N LEU A 166 13.58 -2.62 7.51
CA LEU A 166 14.92 -2.61 6.94
C LEU A 166 14.98 -1.80 5.66
N SER A 167 16.18 -1.40 5.29
CA SER A 167 16.55 -1.00 3.93
C SER A 167 17.52 -2.04 3.37
N PRO A 168 17.60 -2.24 2.06
CA PRO A 168 18.56 -3.15 1.45
C PRO A 168 20.01 -2.94 1.94
N SER A 169 20.40 -1.69 2.22
CA SER A 169 21.71 -1.32 2.75
C SER A 169 21.98 -1.77 4.18
N ASP A 170 20.96 -2.13 4.95
CA ASP A 170 21.10 -2.62 6.32
C ASP A 170 21.48 -4.10 6.38
N LEU A 171 21.26 -4.84 5.29
CA LEU A 171 21.57 -6.26 5.23
C LEU A 171 23.06 -6.52 5.18
N LYS A 172 23.51 -7.55 5.89
CA LYS A 172 24.86 -8.11 5.75
C LYS A 172 24.82 -9.25 4.75
N ASN A 173 25.91 -9.44 4.00
CA ASN A 173 26.04 -10.48 2.98
C ASN A 173 24.82 -10.55 2.05
N PRO A 174 24.44 -9.42 1.40
CA PRO A 174 23.24 -9.36 0.60
C PRO A 174 23.36 -10.21 -0.67
N VAL A 175 22.28 -10.90 -1.01
CA VAL A 175 22.18 -11.76 -2.18
C VAL A 175 20.91 -11.40 -2.96
N SER A 176 21.01 -11.35 -4.29
CA SER A 176 19.86 -11.22 -5.18
C SER A 176 18.92 -12.42 -5.04
N THR A 177 17.63 -12.17 -4.88
CA THR A 177 16.62 -13.27 -4.93
C THR A 177 16.30 -13.69 -6.36
N LEU A 178 16.77 -12.93 -7.36
CA LEU A 178 16.52 -13.19 -8.77
C LEU A 178 17.54 -14.19 -9.36
N SER A 179 18.83 -13.93 -9.13
CA SER A 179 19.92 -14.73 -9.69
C SER A 179 20.67 -15.57 -8.65
N ASN A 180 20.46 -15.29 -7.35
CA ASN A 180 21.28 -15.77 -6.24
C ASN A 180 22.76 -15.30 -6.27
N ASN A 181 23.08 -14.29 -7.08
CA ASN A 181 24.41 -13.70 -7.14
C ASN A 181 24.57 -12.58 -6.09
N GLU A 182 25.82 -12.29 -5.76
CA GLU A 182 26.17 -11.11 -5.01
C GLU A 182 25.90 -9.85 -5.85
N PRO A 183 25.11 -8.87 -5.37
CA PRO A 183 24.78 -7.70 -6.15
C PRO A 183 25.89 -6.65 -6.10
N ILE A 184 26.01 -5.86 -7.16
CA ILE A 184 26.85 -4.67 -7.18
C ILE A 184 26.11 -3.44 -6.67
N LYS A 185 26.82 -2.35 -6.42
CA LYS A 185 26.25 -1.06 -6.07
C LYS A 185 26.21 -0.13 -7.28
N LYS A 186 25.03 0.42 -7.59
CA LYS A 186 24.80 1.35 -8.71
C LYS A 186 24.01 2.57 -8.22
N LYS A 187 24.30 3.73 -8.78
CA LYS A 187 23.60 4.97 -8.44
C LYS A 187 22.24 5.02 -9.12
N THR A 188 21.23 5.48 -8.40
CA THR A 188 19.91 5.79 -8.91
C THR A 188 19.31 7.00 -8.20
N LYS A 189 18.49 7.77 -8.91
CA LYS A 189 17.80 8.94 -8.40
C LYS A 189 16.38 8.57 -8.02
N ASN A 190 15.93 8.95 -6.85
CA ASN A 190 14.57 8.71 -6.38
C ASN A 190 13.98 9.95 -5.66
N TRP A 191 12.66 10.02 -5.57
CA TRP A 191 11.90 11.09 -4.91
C TRP A 191 11.45 10.62 -3.54
N TYR A 192 11.89 11.33 -2.51
CA TYR A 192 11.66 10.98 -1.12
C TYR A 192 10.61 11.86 -0.48
N LEU A 193 9.62 11.26 0.18
CA LEU A 193 8.74 11.97 1.09
C LEU A 193 9.49 12.22 2.41
N PRO A 194 9.72 13.49 2.80
CA PRO A 194 10.48 13.83 4.01
C PRO A 194 9.62 13.65 5.26
N MET A 195 9.40 12.39 5.66
CA MET A 195 8.56 12.02 6.81
C MET A 195 9.09 12.61 8.13
N ASP A 196 10.39 12.79 8.26
CA ASP A 196 11.06 13.48 9.37
C ASP A 196 10.56 14.92 9.52
N LYS A 197 10.45 15.67 8.42
CA LYS A 197 9.92 17.03 8.42
C LYS A 197 8.41 17.10 8.70
N LEU A 198 7.70 16.00 8.51
CA LEU A 198 6.25 15.89 8.71
C LEU A 198 5.88 15.35 10.09
N GLN A 199 6.86 14.87 10.87
CA GLN A 199 6.61 14.16 12.13
C GLN A 199 5.76 14.99 13.11
N SER A 200 6.08 16.25 13.34
CA SER A 200 5.32 17.10 14.27
C SER A 200 3.85 17.25 13.86
N LYS A 201 3.58 17.34 12.56
CA LYS A 201 2.19 17.41 12.05
C LYS A 201 1.44 16.10 12.26
N ILE A 202 2.14 14.96 12.17
CA ILE A 202 1.56 13.63 12.42
C ILE A 202 1.29 13.46 13.91
N GLU A 203 2.20 13.90 14.78
CA GLU A 203 2.01 13.91 16.22
C GLU A 203 0.79 14.73 16.62
N ASP A 204 0.65 15.95 16.08
CA ASP A 204 -0.50 16.80 16.32
C ASP A 204 -1.81 16.15 15.84
N TYR A 205 -1.79 15.50 14.67
CA TYR A 205 -2.94 14.76 14.17
C TYR A 205 -3.36 13.61 15.08
N LEU A 206 -2.41 12.91 15.69
CA LEU A 206 -2.69 11.77 16.57
C LEU A 206 -3.21 12.15 17.95
N LYS A 207 -2.97 13.37 18.43
CA LYS A 207 -3.47 13.87 19.73
C LYS A 207 -4.99 13.76 19.87
N ASP A 208 -5.71 13.98 18.77
CA ASP A 208 -7.18 13.93 18.74
C ASP A 208 -7.76 12.52 18.46
N LYS A 209 -6.92 11.49 18.46
CA LYS A 209 -7.32 10.11 18.10
C LYS A 209 -7.46 9.18 19.31
N SER A 210 -7.80 9.73 20.49
CA SER A 210 -7.97 8.95 21.73
C SER A 210 -9.04 7.84 21.62
N ASN A 211 -9.96 7.94 20.65
CA ASN A 211 -11.00 6.95 20.37
C ASN A 211 -10.54 5.81 19.45
N TRP A 212 -9.30 5.85 18.97
CA TRP A 212 -8.75 4.73 18.19
C TRP A 212 -8.38 3.57 19.10
N LYS A 213 -8.29 2.36 18.51
CA LYS A 213 -7.86 1.17 19.27
C LYS A 213 -6.47 1.38 19.86
N THR A 214 -6.28 0.93 21.10
CA THR A 214 -5.03 1.10 21.87
C THR A 214 -3.80 0.55 21.13
N ASN A 215 -3.95 -0.61 20.47
CA ASN A 215 -2.86 -1.20 19.70
C ASN A 215 -2.46 -0.33 18.47
N VAL A 216 -3.42 0.33 17.82
CA VAL A 216 -3.14 1.23 16.68
C VAL A 216 -2.37 2.45 17.15
N ILE A 217 -2.84 3.12 18.21
CA ILE A 217 -2.14 4.27 18.80
C ILE A 217 -0.76 3.87 19.33
N GLY A 218 -0.67 2.71 19.99
CA GLY A 218 0.60 2.18 20.49
C GLY A 218 1.62 1.98 19.37
N GLN A 219 1.22 1.42 18.23
CA GLN A 219 2.10 1.25 17.07
C GLN A 219 2.53 2.59 16.46
N CYS A 220 1.60 3.54 16.30
CA CYS A 220 1.92 4.87 15.79
C CYS A 220 2.94 5.59 16.71
N ASN A 221 2.71 5.55 18.02
CA ASN A 221 3.61 6.15 19.00
C ASN A 221 5.00 5.50 19.01
N SER A 222 5.08 4.18 18.78
CA SER A 222 6.37 3.49 18.66
C SER A 222 7.17 4.02 17.47
N TRP A 223 6.55 4.15 16.29
CA TRP A 223 7.22 4.69 15.10
C TRP A 223 7.65 6.15 15.29
N ILE A 224 6.83 6.98 15.94
CA ILE A 224 7.16 8.37 16.25
C ILE A 224 8.35 8.45 17.21
N LYS A 225 8.36 7.61 18.25
CA LYS A 225 9.45 7.55 19.23
C LYS A 225 10.79 7.15 18.59
N ASP A 226 10.75 6.24 17.61
CA ASP A 226 11.93 5.81 16.85
C ASP A 226 12.40 6.88 15.84
N GLY A 227 11.58 7.92 15.61
CA GLY A 227 11.81 8.98 14.63
C GLY A 227 11.47 8.55 13.20
N LEU A 228 10.59 9.31 12.57
CA LEU A 228 10.23 9.06 11.16
C LEU A 228 11.39 9.41 10.24
N LYS A 229 11.63 8.58 9.24
CA LYS A 229 12.73 8.77 8.27
C LYS A 229 12.18 9.07 6.88
N PRO A 230 12.89 9.87 6.06
CA PRO A 230 12.53 10.07 4.66
C PRO A 230 12.39 8.73 3.92
N ARG A 231 11.32 8.59 3.13
CA ARG A 231 11.04 7.36 2.40
C ARG A 231 10.91 7.62 0.90
N ALA A 232 11.61 6.83 0.09
CA ALA A 232 11.49 6.93 -1.36
C ALA A 232 10.08 6.52 -1.81
N MET A 233 9.43 7.39 -2.58
CA MET A 233 8.09 7.16 -3.14
C MET A 233 8.13 6.65 -4.58
N THR A 234 9.33 6.38 -5.08
CA THR A 234 9.57 5.79 -6.40
C THR A 234 10.45 4.56 -6.29
N ARG A 235 10.34 3.65 -7.26
CA ARG A 235 11.12 2.40 -7.33
C ARG A 235 11.56 2.17 -8.77
N ASP A 236 12.76 1.62 -8.93
CA ASP A 236 13.29 1.14 -10.21
C ASP A 236 12.69 -0.24 -10.51
N LEU A 237 11.47 -0.27 -11.03
CA LEU A 237 10.67 -1.45 -11.33
C LEU A 237 9.84 -1.23 -12.59
N ASP A 238 9.46 -2.33 -13.24
CA ASP A 238 8.65 -2.29 -14.48
C ASP A 238 7.15 -2.39 -14.22
N TRP A 239 6.74 -3.01 -13.11
CA TRP A 239 5.34 -3.24 -12.76
C TRP A 239 4.87 -2.31 -11.65
N GLY A 240 3.90 -1.46 -11.95
CA GLY A 240 3.33 -0.44 -11.07
C GLY A 240 2.84 0.78 -11.83
N VAL A 241 2.37 1.78 -11.11
CA VAL A 241 2.01 3.09 -11.68
C VAL A 241 3.28 3.80 -12.11
N LYS A 242 3.43 4.14 -13.39
CA LYS A 242 4.61 4.85 -13.90
C LYS A 242 4.73 6.23 -13.26
N VAL A 243 5.96 6.63 -12.92
CA VAL A 243 6.23 7.96 -12.37
C VAL A 243 6.00 9.00 -13.45
N PRO A 244 5.08 9.98 -13.28
CA PRO A 244 4.60 10.83 -14.37
C PRO A 244 5.47 12.08 -14.60
N ILE A 245 6.80 11.98 -14.51
CA ILE A 245 7.75 13.06 -14.76
C ILE A 245 8.87 12.60 -15.70
N LYS A 246 9.42 13.52 -16.48
CA LYS A 246 10.37 13.21 -17.57
C LYS A 246 11.66 12.53 -17.11
N ASP A 247 12.17 12.89 -15.92
CA ASP A 247 13.45 12.37 -15.41
C ASP A 247 13.32 11.05 -14.65
N ALA A 248 12.18 10.38 -14.75
CA ALA A 248 11.85 9.16 -14.00
C ALA A 248 11.61 7.95 -14.92
N GLU A 249 12.26 7.89 -16.07
CA GLU A 249 12.16 6.73 -16.95
C GLU A 249 12.59 5.44 -16.24
N GLY A 250 11.87 4.33 -16.49
CA GLY A 250 12.12 3.04 -15.83
C GLY A 250 11.73 2.98 -14.37
N LYS A 251 10.92 3.94 -13.87
CA LYS A 251 10.47 3.98 -12.49
C LYS A 251 8.96 3.90 -12.35
N VAL A 252 8.53 3.33 -11.23
CA VAL A 252 7.13 3.28 -10.80
C VAL A 252 6.97 3.92 -9.42
N LEU A 253 5.75 4.28 -9.08
CA LEU A 253 5.39 4.70 -7.74
C LEU A 253 5.57 3.52 -6.75
N TYR A 254 5.99 3.84 -5.54
CA TYR A 254 6.11 2.85 -4.47
C TYR A 254 4.71 2.36 -4.08
N VAL A 255 4.54 1.04 -3.95
CA VAL A 255 3.25 0.41 -3.66
C VAL A 255 2.53 1.00 -2.42
N TRP A 256 3.26 1.35 -1.37
CA TRP A 256 2.68 1.99 -0.18
C TRP A 256 2.33 3.48 -0.37
N PHE A 257 2.68 4.06 -1.52
CA PHE A 257 2.17 5.36 -1.94
C PHE A 257 0.89 5.21 -2.75
N ASP A 258 0.86 4.30 -3.72
CA ASP A 258 -0.30 4.14 -4.60
C ASP A 258 -1.43 3.30 -3.97
N ALA A 259 -1.15 2.25 -3.22
CA ALA A 259 -2.17 1.39 -2.62
C ALA A 259 -3.19 2.16 -1.75
N PRO A 260 -2.82 3.08 -0.84
CA PRO A 260 -3.80 3.88 -0.11
C PRO A 260 -4.68 4.77 -1.00
N ILE A 261 -4.18 5.18 -2.16
CA ILE A 261 -4.96 5.94 -3.15
C ILE A 261 -6.05 5.06 -3.78
N GLY A 262 -5.90 3.74 -3.73
CA GLY A 262 -6.91 2.77 -4.17
C GLY A 262 -8.29 2.97 -3.53
N TYR A 263 -8.35 3.40 -2.27
CA TYR A 263 -9.62 3.73 -1.62
C TYR A 263 -10.27 4.98 -2.25
N ILE A 264 -9.47 5.97 -2.62
CA ILE A 264 -9.95 7.17 -3.32
C ILE A 264 -10.42 6.79 -4.71
N THR A 265 -9.67 5.95 -5.41
CA THR A 265 -10.03 5.45 -6.74
C THR A 265 -11.34 4.66 -6.71
N ALA A 266 -11.48 3.70 -5.80
CA ALA A 266 -12.70 2.93 -5.64
C ALA A 266 -13.92 3.83 -5.34
N THR A 267 -13.71 4.88 -4.53
CA THR A 267 -14.77 5.86 -4.25
C THR A 267 -15.11 6.69 -5.49
N LYS A 268 -14.12 7.11 -6.28
CA LYS A 268 -14.33 7.81 -7.56
C LYS A 268 -15.08 6.93 -8.57
N GLU A 269 -14.70 5.66 -8.67
CA GLU A 269 -15.33 4.68 -9.56
C GLU A 269 -16.80 4.47 -9.19
N LEU A 270 -17.12 4.38 -7.89
CA LEU A 270 -18.47 4.20 -7.40
C LEU A 270 -19.35 5.43 -7.54
N LEU A 271 -18.80 6.61 -7.21
CA LEU A 271 -19.58 7.85 -7.11
C LEU A 271 -19.45 8.76 -8.35
N GLY A 272 -18.51 8.47 -9.25
CA GLY A 272 -18.23 9.31 -10.41
C GLY A 272 -17.87 10.74 -9.99
N CYS A 273 -18.46 11.75 -10.63
CA CYS A 273 -18.23 13.16 -10.29
C CYS A 273 -18.76 13.58 -8.91
N LEU A 274 -19.57 12.76 -8.25
CA LEU A 274 -20.13 13.05 -6.92
C LEU A 274 -19.07 13.02 -5.80
N LEU A 275 -17.86 12.53 -6.07
CA LEU A 275 -16.78 12.52 -5.07
C LEU A 275 -16.46 13.93 -4.54
N TYR A 276 -16.57 14.96 -5.39
CA TYR A 276 -16.32 16.34 -4.99
C TYR A 276 -17.43 16.94 -4.12
N THR A 277 -18.58 16.30 -4.05
CA THR A 277 -19.73 16.72 -3.21
C THR A 277 -19.80 15.91 -1.91
N SER A 278 -19.00 14.88 -1.73
CA SER A 278 -18.89 14.15 -0.47
C SER A 278 -18.06 14.98 0.54
N PRO A 279 -18.53 15.13 1.80
CA PRO A 279 -17.74 15.81 2.81
C PRO A 279 -16.40 15.09 2.97
N SER A 280 -15.31 15.87 2.98
CA SER A 280 -13.96 15.36 3.25
C SER A 280 -13.94 14.63 4.60
N PRO A 281 -13.13 13.59 4.80
CA PRO A 281 -12.88 13.02 6.12
C PRO A 281 -12.45 14.05 7.17
N ARG A 282 -11.93 15.22 6.74
CA ARG A 282 -11.65 16.37 7.61
C ARG A 282 -12.92 17.07 8.11
N ASP A 283 -14.02 16.94 7.38
CA ASP A 283 -15.29 17.63 7.70
C ASP A 283 -16.19 16.79 8.60
N GLN A 284 -15.86 15.50 8.79
CA GLN A 284 -16.60 14.60 9.67
C GLN A 284 -15.89 14.49 11.03
N ARG A 285 -16.28 15.32 11.98
CA ARG A 285 -16.04 15.06 13.41
C ARG A 285 -16.72 13.75 13.75
N GLY A 286 -15.98 12.64 13.78
CA GLY A 286 -16.48 11.35 14.23
C GLY A 286 -16.35 10.17 13.27
N ALA A 287 -15.62 10.25 12.16
CA ALA A 287 -15.30 9.09 11.33
C ALA A 287 -14.43 8.10 12.14
N ARG A 288 -15.07 7.09 12.73
CA ARG A 288 -14.37 5.93 13.31
C ARG A 288 -13.83 5.09 12.15
N MET A 289 -12.52 5.13 11.93
CA MET A 289 -11.88 4.09 11.13
C MET A 289 -11.90 2.79 11.93
N PRO A 290 -12.47 1.68 11.41
CA PRO A 290 -12.24 0.38 12.02
C PRO A 290 -10.73 0.14 11.96
N GLY A 291 -10.11 -0.14 13.10
CA GLY A 291 -8.71 -0.50 13.12
C GLY A 291 -8.52 -1.76 12.28
N SER A 292 -7.65 -1.69 11.28
CA SER A 292 -7.12 -2.86 10.61
C SER A 292 -6.45 -3.76 11.66
N ALA A 293 -6.85 -5.02 11.66
CA ALA A 293 -6.12 -6.05 12.39
C ALA A 293 -4.77 -6.31 11.74
#